data_73990d0f07a07f3b71883ab234641ee6
#
_entry.id   73990d0f07a07f3b71883ab234641ee6
#
_cell.length_a   1.000
_cell.length_b   1.000
_cell.length_c   1.000
_cell.angle_alpha   90.00
_cell.angle_beta   90.00
_cell.angle_gamma   90.00
#
_symmetry.space_group_name_H-M   'P 1'
#
loop_
_entity.id
_entity.type
_entity.pdbx_description
1 polymer ?
#
loop_
_entity_poly.entity_id
_entity_poly.type
_entity_poly.pdbx_seq_one_letter_code
_entity_poly.pdbx_strand_id
1 'polypeptide(L)'
;MAALALFVMTAWSVGAVDTTITADTLTYNGNEDTAQAKGNVVITRGTAKMTGTEGLYRFADQSATLSGGVSYVDGATSLTAATVTAYADQSLAASGGVEMHADDRTLRGATITYRPSDGYGTIDGNAYLAVPGTEMTAGHVEAYVNEIRMIGTGGVSLSHPEQAFAATADAITYTQTPGADDGFAVLTGNAHAVQNGNTLNGPALEVRLKEQAVETKGRSTLVIRGGQ
;
A
#
# COMPACT_ATOMS: atom_id res chain seq x y z
N MET A 1 -2.03 -7.77 18.02
CA MET A 1 -0.67 -7.44 17.53
C MET A 1 -0.83 -6.98 16.09
N ALA A 2 -1.01 -5.70 15.87
CA ALA A 2 -1.10 -5.13 14.53
C ALA A 2 0.17 -4.32 14.30
N ALA A 3 1.28 -5.01 14.03
CA ALA A 3 2.39 -4.37 13.35
C ALA A 3 1.87 -3.96 11.99
N LEU A 4 1.90 -2.68 11.66
CA LEU A 4 1.69 -2.17 10.32
C LEU A 4 2.87 -2.64 9.46
N ALA A 5 2.99 -3.96 9.28
CA ALA A 5 4.04 -4.55 8.47
C ALA A 5 3.69 -4.25 7.02
N LEU A 6 4.33 -3.22 6.56
CA LEU A 6 4.33 -2.72 5.24
C LEU A 6 4.91 -3.75 4.28
N PHE A 7 4.21 -3.97 3.22
CA PHE A 7 4.58 -4.38 1.88
C PHE A 7 5.88 -5.19 1.70
N VAL A 8 5.77 -6.48 1.49
CA VAL A 8 6.73 -7.22 0.69
C VAL A 8 6.04 -7.67 -0.59
N MET A 9 6.00 -6.80 -1.60
CA MET A 9 6.01 -7.31 -2.97
C MET A 9 7.39 -7.96 -3.13
N THR A 10 7.43 -9.28 -3.18
CA THR A 10 8.64 -9.97 -3.61
C THR A 10 8.91 -9.49 -5.03
N ALA A 11 9.88 -8.57 -5.12
CA ALA A 11 10.33 -8.05 -6.40
C ALA A 11 10.64 -9.23 -7.31
N TRP A 12 10.31 -9.10 -8.56
CA TRP A 12 10.70 -10.02 -9.61
C TRP A 12 12.24 -10.06 -9.68
N SER A 13 12.85 -10.75 -8.71
CA SER A 13 14.29 -10.92 -8.72
C SER A 13 14.66 -11.70 -10.00
N VAL A 14 15.59 -11.17 -10.78
CA VAL A 14 16.20 -11.82 -11.93
C VAL A 14 17.11 -12.95 -11.43
N GLY A 15 16.52 -13.95 -10.78
CA GLY A 15 17.11 -15.24 -10.49
C GLY A 15 16.54 -16.27 -11.47
N ALA A 16 17.25 -17.32 -11.75
CA ALA A 16 17.01 -18.34 -12.80
C ALA A 16 15.66 -19.10 -12.71
N VAL A 17 14.55 -18.37 -12.66
CA VAL A 17 13.20 -18.92 -12.77
C VAL A 17 12.64 -18.54 -14.13
N ASP A 18 12.32 -19.54 -14.93
CA ASP A 18 11.77 -19.35 -16.27
C ASP A 18 10.49 -18.52 -16.21
N THR A 19 10.40 -17.50 -17.06
CA THR A 19 9.20 -16.72 -17.29
C THR A 19 8.55 -17.19 -18.57
N THR A 20 7.29 -17.60 -18.49
CA THR A 20 6.51 -18.02 -19.65
C THR A 20 5.46 -16.97 -19.96
N ILE A 21 5.37 -16.55 -21.22
CA ILE A 21 4.34 -15.64 -21.73
C ILE A 21 3.50 -16.38 -22.75
N THR A 22 2.20 -16.39 -22.55
CA THR A 22 1.21 -16.94 -23.50
C THR A 22 0.22 -15.85 -23.87
N ALA A 23 -0.13 -15.75 -25.15
CA ALA A 23 -1.11 -14.80 -25.66
C ALA A 23 -1.68 -15.33 -26.98
N ASP A 24 -2.78 -14.74 -27.46
CA ASP A 24 -3.34 -15.09 -28.78
C ASP A 24 -2.39 -14.68 -29.91
N THR A 25 -1.66 -13.56 -29.72
CA THR A 25 -0.65 -13.07 -30.68
C THR A 25 0.58 -12.59 -29.92
N LEU A 26 1.75 -13.04 -30.37
CA LEU A 26 3.06 -12.55 -29.92
C LEU A 26 3.79 -11.94 -31.11
N THR A 27 4.27 -10.72 -30.98
CA THR A 27 5.00 -10.00 -32.04
C THR A 27 6.30 -9.46 -31.48
N TYR A 28 7.41 -9.67 -32.18
CA TYR A 28 8.67 -9.00 -31.94
C TYR A 28 8.93 -7.97 -33.04
N ASN A 29 9.23 -6.73 -32.65
CA ASN A 29 9.60 -5.64 -33.55
C ASN A 29 11.06 -5.26 -33.32
N GLY A 30 11.95 -5.74 -34.21
CA GLY A 30 13.38 -5.45 -34.07
C GLY A 30 13.78 -4.00 -34.38
N ASN A 31 12.92 -3.23 -35.08
CA ASN A 31 13.21 -1.81 -35.38
C ASN A 31 12.89 -0.92 -34.15
N GLU A 32 11.88 -1.29 -33.39
CA GLU A 32 11.45 -0.58 -32.16
C GLU A 32 12.04 -1.20 -30.90
N ASP A 33 12.74 -2.33 -31.04
CA ASP A 33 13.28 -3.12 -29.92
C ASP A 33 12.21 -3.43 -28.85
N THR A 34 11.07 -3.97 -29.32
CA THR A 34 9.92 -4.30 -28.45
C THR A 34 9.38 -5.69 -28.75
N ALA A 35 8.78 -6.31 -27.71
CA ALA A 35 7.93 -7.48 -27.84
C ALA A 35 6.51 -7.15 -27.35
N GLN A 36 5.50 -7.54 -28.12
CA GLN A 36 4.09 -7.30 -27.82
C GLN A 36 3.34 -8.63 -27.69
N ALA A 37 2.45 -8.70 -26.71
CA ALA A 37 1.50 -9.78 -26.50
C ALA A 37 0.08 -9.20 -26.57
N LYS A 38 -0.83 -9.83 -27.32
CA LYS A 38 -2.22 -9.37 -27.45
C LYS A 38 -3.17 -10.54 -27.33
N GLY A 39 -4.27 -10.31 -26.62
CA GLY A 39 -5.34 -11.27 -26.37
C GLY A 39 -4.94 -12.33 -25.35
N ASN A 40 -5.75 -12.48 -24.30
CA ASN A 40 -5.61 -13.51 -23.27
C ASN A 40 -4.17 -13.67 -22.75
N VAL A 41 -3.52 -12.54 -22.46
CA VAL A 41 -2.12 -12.54 -22.00
C VAL A 41 -2.02 -13.18 -20.63
N VAL A 42 -1.18 -14.21 -20.51
CA VAL A 42 -0.85 -14.89 -19.26
C VAL A 42 0.66 -14.91 -19.12
N ILE A 43 1.15 -14.39 -18.02
CA ILE A 43 2.56 -14.43 -17.64
C ILE A 43 2.68 -15.26 -16.37
N THR A 44 3.54 -16.28 -16.39
CA THR A 44 3.83 -17.12 -15.23
C THR A 44 5.31 -17.12 -14.92
N ARG A 45 5.64 -17.07 -13.63
CA ARG A 45 7.00 -17.14 -13.13
C ARG A 45 7.01 -17.81 -11.76
N GLY A 46 7.51 -19.02 -11.67
CA GLY A 46 7.38 -19.83 -10.45
C GLY A 46 5.91 -20.02 -10.10
N THR A 47 5.52 -19.61 -8.90
CA THR A 47 4.13 -19.64 -8.40
C THR A 47 3.30 -18.43 -8.81
N ALA A 48 3.97 -17.34 -9.22
CA ALA A 48 3.31 -16.10 -9.62
C ALA A 48 2.64 -16.22 -10.98
N LYS A 49 1.40 -15.73 -11.06
CA LYS A 49 0.61 -15.65 -12.29
C LYS A 49 0.03 -14.26 -12.45
N MET A 50 0.22 -13.68 -13.63
CA MET A 50 -0.35 -12.40 -14.02
C MET A 50 -1.15 -12.55 -15.32
N THR A 51 -2.32 -11.94 -15.40
CA THR A 51 -3.19 -11.97 -16.58
C THR A 51 -3.62 -10.58 -16.98
N GLY A 52 -3.85 -10.36 -18.28
CA GLY A 52 -4.31 -9.10 -18.86
C GLY A 52 -4.68 -9.29 -20.33
N THR A 53 -4.96 -8.22 -21.06
CA THR A 53 -5.30 -8.27 -22.47
C THR A 53 -4.16 -7.87 -23.40
N GLU A 54 -3.26 -6.99 -22.95
CA GLU A 54 -2.14 -6.52 -23.75
C GLU A 54 -0.87 -6.45 -22.89
N GLY A 55 0.24 -6.97 -23.42
CA GLY A 55 1.58 -6.90 -22.86
C GLY A 55 2.54 -6.18 -23.79
N LEU A 56 3.42 -5.35 -23.25
CA LEU A 56 4.51 -4.69 -23.97
C LEU A 56 5.80 -4.82 -23.16
N TYR A 57 6.82 -5.39 -23.78
CA TYR A 57 8.17 -5.39 -23.25
C TYR A 57 9.06 -4.49 -24.11
N ARG A 58 9.82 -3.60 -23.49
CA ARG A 58 10.82 -2.74 -24.11
C ARG A 58 12.21 -3.22 -23.71
N PHE A 59 13.02 -3.60 -24.69
CA PHE A 59 14.37 -4.10 -24.43
C PHE A 59 15.34 -2.97 -24.03
N ALA A 60 15.10 -1.75 -24.51
CA ALA A 60 15.97 -0.60 -24.27
C ALA A 60 16.06 -0.24 -22.77
N ASP A 61 14.96 -0.25 -22.05
CA ASP A 61 14.87 0.06 -20.62
C ASP A 61 14.48 -1.15 -19.76
N GLN A 62 14.34 -2.31 -20.40
CA GLN A 62 13.94 -3.58 -19.77
C GLN A 62 12.64 -3.48 -18.97
N SER A 63 11.71 -2.63 -19.42
CA SER A 63 10.40 -2.48 -18.79
C SER A 63 9.37 -3.42 -19.40
N ALA A 64 8.47 -3.93 -18.56
CA ALA A 64 7.34 -4.76 -18.95
C ALA A 64 6.04 -4.13 -18.48
N THR A 65 5.12 -3.83 -19.38
CA THR A 65 3.80 -3.30 -19.06
C THR A 65 2.73 -4.32 -19.44
N LEU A 66 1.83 -4.62 -18.53
CA LEU A 66 0.62 -5.40 -18.79
C LEU A 66 -0.60 -4.52 -18.55
N SER A 67 -1.60 -4.58 -19.40
CA SER A 67 -2.79 -3.74 -19.35
C SER A 67 -4.06 -4.48 -19.75
N GLY A 68 -5.21 -3.80 -19.57
CA GLY A 68 -6.52 -4.33 -19.93
C GLY A 68 -7.11 -5.25 -18.86
N GLY A 69 -7.19 -4.77 -17.62
CA GLY A 69 -7.73 -5.51 -16.49
C GLY A 69 -6.73 -6.55 -15.97
N VAL A 70 -5.66 -6.04 -15.37
CA VAL A 70 -4.58 -6.88 -14.83
C VAL A 70 -5.03 -7.55 -13.53
N SER A 71 -4.80 -8.87 -13.45
CA SER A 71 -4.89 -9.64 -12.21
C SER A 71 -3.56 -10.35 -11.96
N TYR A 72 -3.03 -10.20 -10.77
CA TYR A 72 -1.83 -10.86 -10.28
C TYR A 72 -2.17 -11.73 -9.08
N VAL A 73 -1.61 -12.92 -9.01
CA VAL A 73 -1.74 -13.85 -7.87
C VAL A 73 -0.42 -14.55 -7.62
N ASP A 74 0.04 -14.57 -6.38
CA ASP A 74 1.17 -15.36 -5.89
C ASP A 74 0.95 -15.76 -4.42
N GLY A 75 0.64 -17.02 -4.19
CA GLY A 75 0.26 -17.51 -2.87
C GLY A 75 -0.94 -16.77 -2.28
N ALA A 76 -0.76 -16.16 -1.11
CA ALA A 76 -1.77 -15.34 -0.43
C ALA A 76 -1.82 -13.88 -0.92
N THR A 77 -0.96 -13.50 -1.86
CA THR A 77 -0.94 -12.14 -2.42
C THR A 77 -1.73 -12.10 -3.73
N SER A 78 -2.62 -11.11 -3.84
CA SER A 78 -3.31 -10.80 -5.10
C SER A 78 -3.35 -9.30 -5.33
N LEU A 79 -3.34 -8.89 -6.61
CA LEU A 79 -3.49 -7.50 -7.02
C LEU A 79 -4.37 -7.42 -8.26
N THR A 80 -5.24 -6.43 -8.31
CA THR A 80 -5.99 -6.03 -9.51
C THR A 80 -5.71 -4.57 -9.84
N ALA A 81 -5.60 -4.25 -11.13
CA ALA A 81 -5.36 -2.91 -11.64
C ALA A 81 -5.75 -2.81 -13.13
N ALA A 82 -5.90 -1.59 -13.67
CA ALA A 82 -6.03 -1.46 -15.12
C ALA A 82 -4.70 -1.75 -15.83
N THR A 83 -3.58 -1.32 -15.23
CA THR A 83 -2.23 -1.46 -15.81
C THR A 83 -1.22 -1.72 -14.70
N VAL A 84 -0.25 -2.61 -14.97
CA VAL A 84 0.92 -2.85 -14.13
C VAL A 84 2.17 -2.74 -15.00
N THR A 85 3.18 -2.00 -14.53
CA THR A 85 4.49 -1.87 -15.16
C THR A 85 5.57 -2.33 -14.18
N ALA A 86 6.44 -3.21 -14.63
CA ALA A 86 7.65 -3.64 -13.94
C ALA A 86 8.88 -3.03 -14.66
N TYR A 87 9.88 -2.61 -13.89
CA TYR A 87 11.09 -1.98 -14.38
C TYR A 87 12.34 -2.83 -14.10
N ALA A 88 13.46 -2.51 -14.78
CA ALA A 88 14.72 -3.24 -14.65
C ALA A 88 15.29 -3.25 -13.22
N ASP A 89 15.06 -2.18 -12.46
CA ASP A 89 15.46 -2.03 -11.05
C ASP A 89 14.53 -2.76 -10.07
N GLN A 90 13.63 -3.59 -10.61
CA GLN A 90 12.61 -4.35 -9.88
C GLN A 90 11.51 -3.48 -9.26
N SER A 91 11.49 -2.17 -9.54
CA SER A 91 10.36 -1.33 -9.14
C SER A 91 9.10 -1.70 -9.92
N LEU A 92 7.95 -1.45 -9.29
CA LEU A 92 6.63 -1.72 -9.84
C LEU A 92 5.76 -0.46 -9.75
N ALA A 93 4.90 -0.27 -10.75
CA ALA A 93 3.83 0.71 -10.75
C ALA A 93 2.54 0.06 -11.21
N ALA A 94 1.49 0.15 -10.40
CA ALA A 94 0.14 -0.27 -10.74
C ALA A 94 -0.78 0.94 -10.76
N SER A 95 -1.70 1.03 -11.72
CA SER A 95 -2.60 2.16 -11.87
C SER A 95 -3.97 1.77 -12.42
N GLY A 96 -4.95 2.71 -12.24
CA GLY A 96 -6.30 2.53 -12.74
C GLY A 96 -7.19 1.74 -11.80
N GLY A 97 -7.25 2.16 -10.52
CA GLY A 97 -8.03 1.51 -9.47
C GLY A 97 -7.35 0.24 -8.98
N VAL A 98 -6.29 0.44 -8.22
CA VAL A 98 -5.49 -0.67 -7.67
C VAL A 98 -6.13 -1.18 -6.39
N GLU A 99 -6.32 -2.49 -6.31
CA GLU A 99 -6.66 -3.21 -5.08
C GLU A 99 -5.68 -4.36 -4.89
N MET A 100 -5.07 -4.42 -3.72
CA MET A 100 -4.12 -5.45 -3.37
C MET A 100 -4.50 -6.08 -2.04
N HIS A 101 -4.41 -7.39 -1.98
CA HIS A 101 -4.55 -8.19 -0.77
C HIS A 101 -3.26 -8.96 -0.54
N ALA A 102 -2.76 -8.97 0.69
CA ALA A 102 -1.61 -9.76 1.11
C ALA A 102 -1.86 -10.27 2.53
N ASP A 103 -2.06 -11.58 2.66
CA ASP A 103 -2.53 -12.21 3.89
C ASP A 103 -3.83 -11.55 4.41
N ASP A 104 -3.77 -10.90 5.56
CA ASP A 104 -4.87 -10.21 6.23
C ASP A 104 -4.91 -8.68 5.98
N ARG A 105 -4.17 -8.21 4.97
CA ARG A 105 -4.01 -6.79 4.65
C ARG A 105 -4.64 -6.45 3.32
N THR A 106 -5.23 -5.26 3.28
CA THR A 106 -5.80 -4.69 2.05
C THR A 106 -5.22 -3.30 1.82
N LEU A 107 -4.84 -3.03 0.57
CA LEU A 107 -4.37 -1.73 0.11
C LEU A 107 -5.17 -1.34 -1.13
N ARG A 108 -5.62 -0.09 -1.21
CA ARG A 108 -6.30 0.46 -2.38
C ARG A 108 -5.82 1.87 -2.67
N GLY A 109 -5.81 2.22 -3.95
CA GLY A 109 -5.52 3.56 -4.44
C GLY A 109 -5.77 3.70 -5.93
N ALA A 110 -5.68 4.90 -6.45
CA ALA A 110 -5.69 5.10 -7.90
C ALA A 110 -4.41 4.59 -8.54
N THR A 111 -3.27 4.79 -7.84
CA THR A 111 -1.94 4.31 -8.22
C THR A 111 -1.20 3.80 -7.00
N ILE A 112 -0.48 2.70 -7.16
CA ILE A 112 0.46 2.16 -6.16
C ILE A 112 1.81 1.97 -6.83
N THR A 113 2.88 2.48 -6.19
CA THR A 113 4.27 2.25 -6.63
C THR A 113 5.07 1.58 -5.53
N TYR A 114 6.09 0.81 -5.91
CA TYR A 114 7.02 0.21 -4.96
C TYR A 114 8.40 0.04 -5.57
N ARG A 115 9.42 0.39 -4.81
CA ARG A 115 10.84 0.23 -5.15
C ARG A 115 11.54 -0.62 -4.08
N PRO A 116 11.87 -1.88 -4.39
CA PRO A 116 12.45 -2.81 -3.41
C PRO A 116 13.84 -2.42 -2.91
N SER A 117 14.63 -1.73 -3.73
CA SER A 117 16.04 -1.38 -3.43
C SER A 117 16.20 -0.59 -2.12
N ASP A 118 15.23 0.26 -1.79
CA ASP A 118 15.19 1.07 -0.58
C ASP A 118 13.93 0.84 0.27
N GLY A 119 13.04 -0.04 -0.20
CA GLY A 119 11.78 -0.32 0.47
C GLY A 119 10.80 0.84 0.43
N TYR A 120 10.92 1.75 -0.55
CA TYR A 120 10.01 2.88 -0.68
C TYR A 120 8.80 2.55 -1.54
N GLY A 121 7.62 2.95 -1.09
CA GLY A 121 6.37 2.81 -1.83
C GLY A 121 5.44 3.97 -1.63
N THR A 122 4.52 4.18 -2.58
CA THR A 122 3.46 5.19 -2.50
C THR A 122 2.10 4.60 -2.83
N ILE A 123 1.06 5.18 -2.24
CA ILE A 123 -0.33 4.97 -2.62
C ILE A 123 -0.93 6.34 -2.87
N ASP A 124 -1.38 6.60 -4.08
CA ASP A 124 -1.96 7.86 -4.50
C ASP A 124 -3.44 7.73 -4.83
N GLY A 125 -4.20 8.77 -4.50
CA GLY A 125 -5.60 8.90 -4.87
C GLY A 125 -6.54 8.02 -4.05
N ASN A 126 -7.05 8.57 -2.94
CA ASN A 126 -7.94 7.91 -1.98
C ASN A 126 -7.31 6.61 -1.44
N ALA A 127 -6.09 6.75 -0.92
CA ALA A 127 -5.38 5.63 -0.29
C ALA A 127 -6.22 5.03 0.85
N TYR A 128 -6.37 3.72 0.83
CA TYR A 128 -6.99 2.92 1.88
C TYR A 128 -6.04 1.80 2.28
N LEU A 129 -5.83 1.64 3.57
CA LEU A 129 -5.05 0.57 4.17
C LEU A 129 -5.87 -0.08 5.26
N ALA A 130 -5.95 -1.40 5.25
CA ALA A 130 -6.54 -2.18 6.33
C ALA A 130 -5.58 -3.28 6.76
N VAL A 131 -5.46 -3.43 8.06
CA VAL A 131 -4.78 -4.53 8.76
C VAL A 131 -5.73 -5.02 9.86
N PRO A 132 -5.49 -6.17 10.50
CA PRO A 132 -6.38 -6.66 11.55
C PRO A 132 -6.69 -5.61 12.62
N GLY A 133 -7.97 -5.29 12.74
CA GLY A 133 -8.50 -4.33 13.73
C GLY A 133 -8.27 -2.86 13.40
N THR A 134 -7.50 -2.49 12.37
CA THR A 134 -7.19 -1.09 12.07
C THR A 134 -7.41 -0.77 10.59
N GLU A 135 -8.09 0.33 10.33
CA GLU A 135 -8.28 0.88 8.99
C GLU A 135 -7.79 2.33 8.94
N MET A 136 -7.20 2.69 7.81
CA MET A 136 -6.74 4.06 7.55
C MET A 136 -7.11 4.49 6.14
N THR A 137 -7.53 5.75 6.00
CA THR A 137 -7.65 6.44 4.70
C THR A 137 -6.81 7.70 4.68
N ALA A 138 -6.33 8.07 3.50
CA ALA A 138 -5.58 9.31 3.26
C ALA A 138 -5.69 9.72 1.78
N GLY A 139 -5.37 10.97 1.46
CA GLY A 139 -5.23 11.39 0.06
C GLY A 139 -4.02 10.75 -0.61
N HIS A 140 -2.90 10.67 0.14
CA HIS A 140 -1.62 10.13 -0.28
C HIS A 140 -0.94 9.42 0.88
N VAL A 141 -0.23 8.32 0.60
CA VAL A 141 0.57 7.58 1.57
C VAL A 141 1.95 7.30 1.01
N GLU A 142 2.97 7.60 1.81
CA GLU A 142 4.35 7.15 1.60
C GLU A 142 4.70 6.06 2.62
N ALA A 143 5.44 5.09 2.17
CA ALA A 143 5.80 3.93 2.97
C ALA A 143 7.30 3.64 2.85
N TYR A 144 7.97 3.49 3.98
CA TYR A 144 9.39 3.19 4.14
C TYR A 144 9.51 1.86 4.88
N VAL A 145 9.42 0.76 4.10
CA VAL A 145 9.33 -0.61 4.65
C VAL A 145 10.51 -0.95 5.55
N ASN A 146 11.71 -0.61 5.09
CA ASN A 146 12.95 -0.92 5.82
C ASN A 146 13.07 -0.16 7.15
N GLU A 147 12.39 0.99 7.26
CA GLU A 147 12.36 1.82 8.46
C GLU A 147 11.13 1.55 9.34
N ILE A 148 10.19 0.71 8.89
CA ILE A 148 8.87 0.53 9.49
C ILE A 148 8.21 1.89 9.77
N ARG A 149 8.21 2.76 8.76
CA ARG A 149 7.68 4.11 8.81
C ARG A 149 6.68 4.35 7.67
N MET A 150 5.62 5.06 7.98
CA MET A 150 4.59 5.45 7.02
C MET A 150 4.17 6.90 7.26
N ILE A 151 3.89 7.64 6.20
CA ILE A 151 3.39 9.01 6.23
C ILE A 151 2.11 9.06 5.40
N GLY A 152 1.00 9.48 6.00
CA GLY A 152 -0.26 9.76 5.30
C GLY A 152 -0.55 11.25 5.30
N THR A 153 -1.03 11.78 4.19
CA THR A 153 -1.37 13.20 4.01
C THR A 153 -2.64 13.39 3.19
N GLY A 154 -3.16 14.62 3.18
CA GLY A 154 -4.34 14.95 2.38
C GLY A 154 -5.66 14.57 3.04
N GLY A 155 -5.76 14.73 4.35
CA GLY A 155 -6.90 14.35 5.17
C GLY A 155 -6.84 12.87 5.53
N VAL A 156 -6.49 12.59 6.78
CA VAL A 156 -6.32 11.22 7.29
C VAL A 156 -7.48 10.86 8.19
N SER A 157 -7.98 9.64 8.06
CA SER A 157 -8.87 8.99 9.02
C SER A 157 -8.25 7.66 9.45
N LEU A 158 -8.22 7.42 10.75
CA LEU A 158 -7.75 6.20 11.38
C LEU A 158 -8.86 5.63 12.26
N SER A 159 -9.15 4.34 12.19
CA SER A 159 -10.16 3.69 13.01
C SER A 159 -9.68 2.33 13.52
N HIS A 160 -10.09 2.01 14.74
CA HIS A 160 -9.94 0.70 15.36
C HIS A 160 -11.28 0.36 16.06
N PRO A 161 -12.24 -0.25 15.33
CA PRO A 161 -13.60 -0.47 15.81
C PRO A 161 -13.68 -1.26 17.13
N GLU A 162 -12.84 -2.30 17.29
CA GLU A 162 -12.83 -3.15 18.49
C GLU A 162 -12.43 -2.37 19.76
N GLN A 163 -11.67 -1.28 19.60
CA GLN A 163 -11.28 -0.39 20.70
C GLN A 163 -12.17 0.86 20.80
N ALA A 164 -13.28 0.90 20.04
CA ALA A 164 -14.14 2.08 19.91
C ALA A 164 -13.33 3.38 19.70
N PHE A 165 -12.28 3.28 18.88
CA PHE A 165 -11.35 4.36 18.56
C PHE A 165 -11.53 4.84 17.14
N ALA A 166 -11.58 6.15 16.96
CA ALA A 166 -11.49 6.82 15.66
C ALA A 166 -10.74 8.15 15.79
N ALA A 167 -9.94 8.48 14.79
CA ALA A 167 -9.21 9.74 14.76
C ALA A 167 -9.13 10.31 13.34
N THR A 168 -9.05 11.64 13.24
CA THR A 168 -8.84 12.37 11.99
C THR A 168 -7.77 13.43 12.17
N ALA A 169 -7.04 13.77 11.10
CA ALA A 169 -6.03 14.82 11.08
C ALA A 169 -5.72 15.25 9.63
N ASP A 170 -4.91 16.28 9.46
CA ASP A 170 -4.40 16.66 8.12
C ASP A 170 -3.33 15.66 7.65
N ALA A 171 -2.51 15.16 8.59
CA ALA A 171 -1.46 14.18 8.31
C ALA A 171 -1.24 13.21 9.49
N ILE A 172 -0.67 12.05 9.18
CA ILE A 172 -0.22 11.03 10.12
C ILE A 172 1.21 10.59 9.80
N THR A 173 2.00 10.37 10.83
CA THR A 173 3.27 9.64 10.73
C THR A 173 3.22 8.46 11.70
N TYR A 174 3.34 7.25 11.16
CA TYR A 174 3.51 6.02 11.94
C TYR A 174 4.96 5.59 11.95
N THR A 175 5.46 5.19 13.09
CA THR A 175 6.81 4.63 13.28
C THR A 175 6.77 3.46 14.25
N GLN A 176 7.61 2.45 13.96
CA GLN A 176 7.84 1.32 14.85
C GLN A 176 9.32 0.99 14.86
N THR A 177 9.89 0.76 16.04
CA THR A 177 11.27 0.29 16.18
C THR A 177 11.34 -1.16 15.67
N PRO A 178 12.32 -1.51 14.80
CA PRO A 178 12.50 -2.90 14.37
C PRO A 178 12.61 -3.86 15.55
N GLY A 179 11.81 -4.93 15.51
CA GLY A 179 11.74 -5.91 16.60
C GLY A 179 10.86 -5.54 17.80
N ALA A 180 10.29 -4.34 17.84
CA ALA A 180 9.29 -3.99 18.83
C ALA A 180 7.92 -4.58 18.46
N ASP A 181 7.12 -4.90 19.46
CA ASP A 181 5.76 -5.44 19.27
C ASP A 181 4.74 -4.35 18.93
N ASP A 182 5.09 -3.07 19.08
CA ASP A 182 4.20 -1.94 18.90
C ASP A 182 4.93 -0.72 18.34
N GLY A 183 4.17 0.11 17.65
CA GLY A 183 4.58 1.42 17.17
C GLY A 183 3.66 2.51 17.67
N PHE A 184 3.91 3.72 17.29
CA PHE A 184 3.05 4.84 17.58
C PHE A 184 2.75 5.67 16.33
N ALA A 185 1.58 6.29 16.33
CA ALA A 185 1.15 7.21 15.29
C ALA A 185 1.10 8.63 15.86
N VAL A 186 1.66 9.58 15.12
CA VAL A 186 1.52 11.01 15.39
C VAL A 186 0.60 11.62 14.34
N LEU A 187 -0.57 12.08 14.78
CA LEU A 187 -1.52 12.81 13.96
C LEU A 187 -1.24 14.31 14.13
N THR A 188 -1.14 15.04 13.03
CA THR A 188 -0.83 16.48 13.04
C THR A 188 -1.79 17.27 12.15
N GLY A 189 -2.06 18.50 12.55
CA GLY A 189 -2.98 19.40 11.89
C GLY A 189 -4.44 19.03 12.13
N ASN A 190 -5.18 19.87 12.88
CA ASN A 190 -6.60 19.67 13.20
C ASN A 190 -6.90 18.28 13.78
N ALA A 191 -5.98 17.76 14.60
CA ALA A 191 -6.08 16.41 15.09
C ALA A 191 -7.24 16.24 16.08
N HIS A 192 -8.08 15.26 15.81
CA HIS A 192 -9.29 14.92 16.57
C HIS A 192 -9.32 13.41 16.79
N ALA A 193 -9.56 12.98 18.03
CA ALA A 193 -9.72 11.56 18.36
C ALA A 193 -10.95 11.36 19.23
N VAL A 194 -11.63 10.26 19.02
CA VAL A 194 -12.75 9.78 19.85
C VAL A 194 -12.40 8.38 20.33
N GLN A 195 -12.51 8.16 21.63
CA GLN A 195 -12.34 6.83 22.22
C GLN A 195 -13.36 6.63 23.34
N ASN A 196 -14.14 5.56 23.26
CA ASN A 196 -15.20 5.24 24.21
C ASN A 196 -16.15 6.43 24.48
N GLY A 197 -16.39 7.26 23.46
CA GLY A 197 -17.23 8.45 23.55
C GLY A 197 -16.55 9.70 24.11
N ASN A 198 -15.33 9.60 24.65
CA ASN A 198 -14.51 10.74 25.01
C ASN A 198 -13.84 11.33 23.77
N THR A 199 -13.74 12.65 23.73
CA THR A 199 -13.19 13.37 22.57
C THR A 199 -11.94 14.15 22.97
N LEU A 200 -10.89 14.04 22.18
CA LEU A 200 -9.64 14.75 22.36
C LEU A 200 -9.31 15.54 21.08
N ASN A 201 -9.07 16.84 21.25
CA ASN A 201 -8.73 17.76 20.16
C ASN A 201 -7.43 18.47 20.45
N GLY A 202 -6.56 18.61 19.47
CA GLY A 202 -5.31 19.33 19.61
C GLY A 202 -4.59 19.56 18.29
N PRO A 203 -3.50 20.33 18.29
CA PRO A 203 -2.68 20.53 17.09
C PRO A 203 -1.93 19.25 16.68
N ALA A 204 -1.63 18.39 17.64
CA ALA A 204 -1.07 17.06 17.40
C ALA A 204 -1.49 16.07 18.49
N LEU A 205 -1.70 14.82 18.11
CA LEU A 205 -2.04 13.69 18.98
C LEU A 205 -1.04 12.56 18.71
N GLU A 206 -0.45 12.01 19.76
CA GLU A 206 0.31 10.75 19.72
C GLU A 206 -0.60 9.62 20.16
N VAL A 207 -0.72 8.58 19.31
CA VAL A 207 -1.60 7.44 19.51
C VAL A 207 -0.78 6.17 19.65
N ARG A 208 -1.01 5.42 20.72
CA ARG A 208 -0.44 4.09 20.98
C ARG A 208 -1.57 3.10 21.07
N LEU A 209 -1.86 2.42 19.98
CA LEU A 209 -3.03 1.55 19.85
C LEU A 209 -2.99 0.37 20.85
N LYS A 210 -1.83 -0.25 21.06
CA LYS A 210 -1.66 -1.37 21.98
C LYS A 210 -1.93 -0.96 23.43
N GLU A 211 -1.46 0.21 23.83
CA GLU A 211 -1.65 0.77 25.17
C GLU A 211 -3.03 1.42 25.33
N GLN A 212 -3.79 1.57 24.25
CA GLN A 212 -5.05 2.32 24.19
C GLN A 212 -4.89 3.75 24.75
N ALA A 213 -3.73 4.34 24.48
CA ALA A 213 -3.36 5.65 24.99
C ALA A 213 -3.31 6.69 23.87
N VAL A 214 -3.84 7.88 24.18
CA VAL A 214 -3.73 9.06 23.31
C VAL A 214 -3.17 10.20 24.13
N GLU A 215 -2.04 10.76 23.70
CA GLU A 215 -1.39 11.91 24.31
C GLU A 215 -1.47 13.13 23.39
N THR A 216 -1.70 14.30 23.95
CA THR A 216 -1.71 15.55 23.17
C THR A 216 -0.34 16.23 23.20
N LYS A 217 0.00 16.89 22.10
CA LYS A 217 1.13 17.79 22.01
C LYS A 217 0.62 19.21 21.74
N GLY A 218 0.81 20.10 22.71
CA GLY A 218 0.34 21.48 22.65
C GLY A 218 -1.00 21.72 23.39
N ARG A 219 -1.56 22.92 23.24
CA ARG A 219 -2.83 23.28 23.90
C ARG A 219 -3.99 22.50 23.29
N SER A 220 -4.66 21.71 24.12
CA SER A 220 -5.62 20.71 23.69
C SER A 220 -6.89 20.76 24.55
N THR A 221 -7.95 20.14 24.06
CA THR A 221 -9.24 20.04 24.75
C THR A 221 -9.64 18.58 24.88
N LEU A 222 -9.93 18.14 26.09
CA LEU A 222 -10.53 16.83 26.36
C LEU A 222 -11.98 17.04 26.80
N VAL A 223 -12.92 16.37 26.11
CA VAL A 223 -14.33 16.31 26.51
C VAL A 223 -14.63 14.89 27.01
N ILE A 224 -15.01 14.79 28.27
CA ILE A 224 -15.38 13.49 28.88
C ILE A 224 -16.89 13.35 28.78
N ARG A 225 -17.35 12.25 28.21
CA ARG A 225 -18.78 11.93 28.17
C ARG A 225 -19.26 11.58 29.58
N GLY A 226 -20.20 12.36 30.10
CA GLY A 226 -20.86 12.04 31.38
C GLY A 226 -21.62 10.72 31.26
N GLY A 227 -21.34 9.77 32.14
CA GLY A 227 -22.12 8.53 32.23
C GLY A 227 -23.58 8.84 32.57
N GLN A 228 -24.51 8.18 31.88
CA GLN A 228 -25.90 8.05 32.33
C GLN A 228 -25.99 6.92 33.31
#